data_89bc0b1078750099388dde4703533252
#
_entry.id   89bc0b1078750099388dde4703533252
#
_cell.length_a   1.000
_cell.length_b   1.000
_cell.length_c   1.000
_cell.angle_alpha   90.00
_cell.angle_beta   90.00
_cell.angle_gamma   90.00
#
_symmetry.space_group_name_H-M   'P 1'
#
loop_
_entity.id
_entity.type
_entity.pdbx_description
1 polymer ?
#
loop_
_entity_poly.entity_id
_entity_poly.type
_entity_poly.pdbx_seq_one_letter_code
_entity_poly.pdbx_strand_id
1 'polypeptide(L)'
;VIKNKRSLLIVAEIDQQVKSALLMNKVKGNISVNIIDLPGFGPTKKDTIEDLAFLTGAKVINEELGDDMDLIDPTVLGEVVKSVTDNGTTVLTTGEIPDLFERVEDVRTKISKEKDPFIKRKLEQRLAMLSGSVGIIKVGADSKVELKEKKDRVEDAIYAVKAALKEGIVSGGGIALLNASQ
;
A
#
# COMPACT_ATOMS: atom_id res chain seq x y z
N VAL A 1 -10.02 1.55 -21.52
CA VAL A 1 -10.74 1.62 -20.23
C VAL A 1 -12.21 1.94 -20.47
N ILE A 2 -12.58 3.12 -21.00
CA ILE A 2 -13.97 3.56 -21.17
C ILE A 2 -14.78 2.60 -22.07
N LYS A 3 -14.26 2.23 -23.25
CA LYS A 3 -14.93 1.31 -24.17
C LYS A 3 -15.27 -0.04 -23.55
N ASN A 4 -14.41 -0.54 -22.66
CA ASN A 4 -14.55 -1.84 -22.00
C ASN A 4 -15.23 -1.76 -20.63
N LYS A 5 -15.69 -0.57 -20.20
CA LYS A 5 -16.30 -0.31 -18.89
C LYS A 5 -15.43 -0.81 -17.71
N ARG A 6 -14.10 -0.77 -17.85
CA ARG A 6 -13.16 -1.15 -16.78
C ARG A 6 -12.83 0.05 -15.92
N SER A 7 -12.48 -0.21 -14.66
CA SER A 7 -11.96 0.81 -13.74
C SER A 7 -10.48 1.03 -13.99
N LEU A 8 -10.01 2.26 -13.80
CA LEU A 8 -8.60 2.65 -13.94
C LEU A 8 -8.04 3.10 -12.61
N LEU A 9 -6.89 2.54 -12.22
CA LEU A 9 -6.08 3.04 -11.13
C LEU A 9 -4.87 3.74 -11.73
N ILE A 10 -4.66 5.00 -11.37
CA ILE A 10 -3.51 5.81 -11.77
C ILE A 10 -2.64 6.02 -10.54
N VAL A 11 -1.37 5.63 -10.66
CA VAL A 11 -0.36 5.81 -9.61
C VAL A 11 0.68 6.79 -10.14
N ALA A 12 0.47 8.07 -9.91
CA ALA A 12 1.33 9.13 -10.44
C ALA A 12 1.12 10.44 -9.68
N GLU A 13 2.12 11.30 -9.73
CA GLU A 13 1.96 12.73 -9.41
C GLU A 13 1.31 13.40 -10.63
N ILE A 14 0.11 13.92 -10.45
CA ILE A 14 -0.70 14.48 -11.55
C ILE A 14 -1.05 15.92 -11.23
N ASP A 15 -1.00 16.78 -12.22
CA ASP A 15 -1.41 18.17 -12.12
C ASP A 15 -2.85 18.32 -11.64
N GLN A 16 -3.09 19.35 -10.83
CA GLN A 16 -4.40 19.61 -10.25
C GLN A 16 -5.51 19.82 -11.29
N GLN A 17 -5.18 20.35 -12.46
CA GLN A 17 -6.15 20.52 -13.55
C GLN A 17 -6.59 19.17 -14.09
N VAL A 18 -5.65 18.24 -14.30
CA VAL A 18 -5.92 16.88 -14.77
C VAL A 18 -6.69 16.09 -13.72
N LYS A 19 -6.29 16.17 -12.44
CA LYS A 19 -7.04 15.58 -11.31
C LYS A 19 -8.50 16.05 -11.30
N SER A 20 -8.72 17.34 -11.43
CA SER A 20 -10.07 17.94 -11.43
C SER A 20 -10.91 17.44 -12.63
N ALA A 21 -10.32 17.37 -13.82
CA ALA A 21 -10.99 16.87 -15.01
C ALA A 21 -11.39 15.39 -14.88
N LEU A 22 -10.50 14.55 -14.38
CA LEU A 22 -10.76 13.13 -14.15
C LEU A 22 -11.83 12.91 -13.08
N LEU A 23 -11.77 13.66 -11.96
CA LEU A 23 -12.78 13.58 -10.90
C LEU A 23 -14.16 14.05 -11.38
N MET A 24 -14.22 15.11 -12.20
CA MET A 24 -15.47 15.57 -12.77
C MET A 24 -16.12 14.51 -13.70
N ASN A 25 -15.32 13.81 -14.51
CA ASN A 25 -15.80 12.69 -15.31
C ASN A 25 -16.22 11.49 -14.48
N LYS A 26 -15.53 11.22 -13.35
CA LYS A 26 -15.94 10.19 -12.39
C LYS A 26 -17.30 10.51 -11.76
N VAL A 27 -17.52 11.76 -11.33
CA VAL A 27 -18.81 12.21 -10.76
C VAL A 27 -19.95 12.10 -11.78
N LYS A 28 -19.67 12.41 -13.05
CA LYS A 28 -20.63 12.24 -14.16
C LYS A 28 -20.88 10.78 -14.53
N GLY A 29 -20.15 9.84 -13.96
CA GLY A 29 -20.28 8.40 -14.26
C GLY A 29 -19.69 7.99 -15.62
N ASN A 30 -18.93 8.87 -16.28
CA ASN A 30 -18.31 8.57 -17.57
C ASN A 30 -17.14 7.60 -17.46
N ILE A 31 -16.40 7.67 -16.33
CA ILE A 31 -15.23 6.83 -16.06
C ILE A 31 -15.25 6.39 -14.58
N SER A 32 -14.71 5.20 -14.35
CA SER A 32 -14.40 4.74 -12.99
C SER A 32 -12.87 4.86 -12.80
N VAL A 33 -12.43 5.90 -12.11
CA VAL A 33 -11.00 6.18 -11.92
C VAL A 33 -10.69 6.39 -10.45
N ASN A 34 -9.55 5.87 -10.01
CA ASN A 34 -8.92 6.19 -8.75
C ASN A 34 -7.51 6.69 -9.00
N ILE A 35 -7.12 7.75 -8.31
CA ILE A 35 -5.82 8.39 -8.47
C ILE A 35 -5.15 8.35 -7.11
N ILE A 36 -3.96 7.78 -7.05
CA ILE A 36 -3.13 7.72 -5.86
C ILE A 36 -1.76 8.31 -6.16
N ASP A 37 -1.20 8.98 -5.16
CA ASP A 37 0.14 9.52 -5.28
C ASP A 37 1.17 8.38 -5.23
N LEU A 38 2.34 8.61 -5.84
CA LEU A 38 3.44 7.64 -5.86
C LEU A 38 3.91 7.35 -4.42
N PRO A 39 3.96 6.08 -4.02
CA PRO A 39 4.42 5.72 -2.69
C PRO A 39 5.94 5.91 -2.54
N GLY A 40 6.37 6.35 -1.35
CA GLY A 40 7.78 6.49 -1.00
C GLY A 40 8.38 7.86 -1.30
N PHE A 41 9.59 8.07 -0.80
CA PHE A 41 10.37 9.30 -0.95
C PHE A 41 11.82 8.99 -1.31
N GLY A 42 12.44 9.83 -2.14
CA GLY A 42 13.84 9.72 -2.53
C GLY A 42 14.17 8.43 -3.29
N PRO A 43 15.36 7.84 -3.09
CA PRO A 43 15.80 6.65 -3.83
C PRO A 43 14.88 5.44 -3.70
N THR A 44 14.21 5.30 -2.55
CA THR A 44 13.30 4.17 -2.30
C THR A 44 11.98 4.27 -3.07
N LYS A 45 11.65 5.46 -3.59
CA LYS A 45 10.45 5.68 -4.42
C LYS A 45 10.52 4.82 -5.69
N LYS A 46 11.68 4.80 -6.36
CA LYS A 46 11.90 4.02 -7.58
C LYS A 46 11.70 2.53 -7.33
N ASP A 47 12.33 1.99 -6.30
CA ASP A 47 12.17 0.58 -5.91
C ASP A 47 10.70 0.19 -5.63
N THR A 48 9.97 1.08 -4.92
CA THR A 48 8.56 0.85 -4.59
C THR A 48 7.67 0.84 -5.83
N ILE A 49 7.95 1.73 -6.80
CA ILE A 49 7.23 1.78 -8.07
C ILE A 49 7.50 0.52 -8.90
N GLU A 50 8.75 0.08 -8.96
CA GLU A 50 9.13 -1.15 -9.66
C GLU A 50 8.46 -2.39 -9.05
N ASP A 51 8.40 -2.47 -7.71
CA ASP A 51 7.71 -3.56 -7.03
C ASP A 51 6.19 -3.51 -7.28
N LEU A 52 5.59 -2.32 -7.28
CA LEU A 52 4.19 -2.15 -7.60
C LEU A 52 3.88 -2.57 -9.04
N ALA A 53 4.73 -2.19 -9.99
CA ALA A 53 4.63 -2.59 -11.38
C ALA A 53 4.75 -4.11 -11.53
N PHE A 54 5.71 -4.72 -10.84
CA PHE A 54 5.89 -6.17 -10.79
C PHE A 54 4.64 -6.89 -10.23
N LEU A 55 4.09 -6.41 -9.11
CA LEU A 55 2.90 -6.99 -8.47
C LEU A 55 1.63 -6.88 -9.32
N THR A 56 1.57 -5.93 -10.22
CA THR A 56 0.38 -5.67 -11.05
C THR A 56 0.55 -6.10 -12.50
N GLY A 57 1.78 -6.45 -12.89
CA GLY A 57 2.13 -6.71 -14.28
C GLY A 57 2.14 -5.45 -15.17
N ALA A 58 2.13 -4.26 -14.56
CA ALA A 58 2.22 -3.00 -15.29
C ALA A 58 3.66 -2.68 -15.71
N LYS A 59 3.82 -1.88 -16.75
CA LYS A 59 5.11 -1.25 -17.09
C LYS A 59 5.17 0.14 -16.50
N VAL A 60 6.28 0.48 -15.86
CA VAL A 60 6.55 1.85 -15.41
C VAL A 60 6.83 2.71 -16.63
N ILE A 61 6.12 3.81 -16.75
CA ILE A 61 6.29 4.79 -17.81
C ILE A 61 7.19 5.89 -17.27
N ASN A 62 8.30 6.15 -17.94
CA ASN A 62 9.26 7.16 -17.54
C ASN A 62 9.73 7.96 -18.76
N GLU A 63 9.28 9.21 -18.83
CA GLU A 63 9.65 10.13 -19.90
C GLU A 63 11.17 10.40 -19.95
N GLU A 64 11.86 10.38 -18.79
CA GLU A 64 13.32 10.54 -18.74
C GLU A 64 14.06 9.39 -19.44
N LEU A 65 13.43 8.21 -19.54
CA LEU A 65 13.98 7.06 -20.26
C LEU A 65 13.53 6.99 -21.72
N GLY A 66 12.76 7.99 -22.19
CA GLY A 66 12.30 8.09 -23.56
C GLY A 66 10.93 7.46 -23.85
N ASP A 67 10.18 7.08 -22.81
CA ASP A 67 8.78 6.66 -22.99
C ASP A 67 7.94 7.90 -23.35
N ASP A 68 7.12 7.80 -24.42
CA ASP A 68 6.21 8.84 -24.86
C ASP A 68 4.77 8.47 -24.50
N MET A 69 4.12 9.33 -23.72
CA MET A 69 2.74 9.13 -23.27
C MET A 69 1.74 9.04 -24.44
N ASP A 70 2.01 9.70 -25.56
CA ASP A 70 1.14 9.68 -26.73
C ASP A 70 1.24 8.37 -27.53
N LEU A 71 2.33 7.62 -27.35
CA LEU A 71 2.62 6.37 -28.04
C LEU A 71 2.38 5.12 -27.18
N ILE A 72 1.81 5.28 -25.99
CA ILE A 72 1.59 4.18 -25.06
C ILE A 72 0.54 3.21 -25.59
N ASP A 73 0.95 1.94 -25.70
CA ASP A 73 0.07 0.83 -26.02
C ASP A 73 -0.65 0.33 -24.76
N PRO A 74 -1.92 -0.10 -24.83
CA PRO A 74 -2.64 -0.70 -23.70
C PRO A 74 -1.94 -1.89 -23.02
N THR A 75 -0.96 -2.51 -23.66
CA THR A 75 -0.15 -3.61 -23.09
C THR A 75 0.72 -3.20 -21.92
N VAL A 76 0.96 -1.90 -21.69
CA VAL A 76 1.69 -1.40 -20.52
C VAL A 76 0.83 -1.42 -19.26
N LEU A 77 -0.48 -1.58 -19.39
CA LEU A 77 -1.41 -1.60 -18.26
C LEU A 77 -1.32 -2.93 -17.53
N GLY A 78 -1.10 -2.84 -16.23
CA GLY A 78 -1.24 -3.99 -15.32
C GLY A 78 -2.70 -4.23 -14.94
N GLU A 79 -2.92 -5.29 -14.18
CA GLU A 79 -4.24 -5.68 -13.72
C GLU A 79 -4.26 -5.96 -12.22
N VAL A 80 -5.30 -5.48 -11.54
CA VAL A 80 -5.58 -5.78 -10.13
C VAL A 80 -7.03 -6.25 -10.00
N VAL A 81 -7.25 -7.21 -9.14
CA VAL A 81 -8.60 -7.74 -8.87
C VAL A 81 -9.45 -6.68 -8.19
N LYS A 82 -8.86 -5.94 -7.25
CA LYS A 82 -9.56 -4.92 -6.48
C LYS A 82 -8.58 -3.87 -5.94
N SER A 83 -9.01 -2.62 -5.98
CA SER A 83 -8.32 -1.49 -5.31
C SER A 83 -9.29 -0.82 -4.35
N VAL A 84 -8.87 -0.64 -3.10
CA VAL A 84 -9.62 0.10 -2.07
C VAL A 84 -8.69 1.14 -1.48
N THR A 85 -9.10 2.40 -1.61
CA THR A 85 -8.37 3.55 -1.07
C THR A 85 -9.18 4.19 0.04
N ASP A 86 -8.57 4.36 1.19
CA ASP A 86 -9.06 5.15 2.33
C ASP A 86 -8.03 6.27 2.63
N ASN A 87 -8.30 7.10 3.64
CA ASN A 87 -7.46 8.23 4.01
C ASN A 87 -5.99 7.80 4.25
N GLY A 88 -5.15 7.97 3.22
CA GLY A 88 -3.71 7.70 3.29
C GLY A 88 -3.27 6.25 3.06
N THR A 89 -4.18 5.31 2.81
CA THR A 89 -3.84 3.92 2.54
C THR A 89 -4.58 3.39 1.33
N THR A 90 -3.87 2.72 0.43
CA THR A 90 -4.48 1.99 -0.69
C THR A 90 -4.12 0.51 -0.58
N VAL A 91 -5.15 -0.33 -0.57
CA VAL A 91 -5.02 -1.79 -0.57
C VAL A 91 -5.33 -2.29 -1.97
N LEU A 92 -4.36 -2.96 -2.57
CA LEU A 92 -4.49 -3.63 -3.85
C LEU A 92 -4.59 -5.14 -3.62
N THR A 93 -5.57 -5.76 -4.25
CA THR A 93 -5.68 -7.22 -4.31
C THR A 93 -5.24 -7.63 -5.70
N THR A 94 -4.17 -8.39 -5.78
CA THR A 94 -3.64 -8.95 -7.04
C THR A 94 -4.08 -10.41 -7.18
N GLY A 95 -3.96 -10.96 -8.39
CA GLY A 95 -4.05 -12.40 -8.64
C GLY A 95 -2.77 -13.13 -8.25
N GLU A 96 -2.57 -14.32 -8.79
CA GLU A 96 -1.31 -15.03 -8.70
C GLU A 96 -0.22 -14.28 -9.48
N ILE A 97 0.93 -14.11 -8.86
CA ILE A 97 2.05 -13.35 -9.41
C ILE A 97 3.17 -14.36 -9.69
N PRO A 98 3.54 -14.56 -10.95
CA PRO A 98 4.71 -15.37 -11.29
C PRO A 98 5.96 -14.79 -10.65
N ASP A 99 6.90 -15.66 -10.25
CA ASP A 99 8.23 -15.29 -9.75
C ASP A 99 8.26 -14.42 -8.47
N LEU A 100 7.11 -14.28 -7.78
CA LEU A 100 7.02 -13.52 -6.53
C LEU A 100 7.98 -14.07 -5.46
N PHE A 101 8.10 -15.37 -5.39
CA PHE A 101 8.99 -16.03 -4.43
C PHE A 101 10.46 -15.64 -4.65
N GLU A 102 10.92 -15.63 -5.89
CA GLU A 102 12.29 -15.22 -6.24
C GLU A 102 12.54 -13.74 -5.87
N ARG A 103 11.59 -12.87 -6.19
CA ARG A 103 11.66 -11.44 -5.82
C ARG A 103 11.74 -11.22 -4.30
N VAL A 104 10.98 -11.99 -3.53
CA VAL A 104 10.99 -11.95 -2.06
C VAL A 104 12.35 -12.41 -1.50
N GLU A 105 12.91 -13.49 -2.03
CA GLU A 105 14.22 -14.00 -1.60
C GLU A 105 15.36 -13.03 -1.93
N ASP A 106 15.29 -12.33 -3.05
CA ASP A 106 16.24 -11.29 -3.41
C ASP A 106 16.24 -10.15 -2.38
N VAL A 107 15.04 -9.69 -1.98
CA VAL A 107 14.92 -8.64 -0.97
C VAL A 107 15.41 -9.12 0.40
N ARG A 108 15.11 -10.37 0.80
CA ARG A 108 15.63 -10.98 2.05
C ARG A 108 17.16 -11.03 2.06
N THR A 109 17.74 -11.40 0.93
CA THR A 109 19.20 -11.44 0.78
C THR A 109 19.82 -10.04 0.91
N LYS A 110 19.18 -9.01 0.35
CA LYS A 110 19.61 -7.62 0.54
C LYS A 110 19.53 -7.18 2.00
N ILE A 111 18.44 -7.50 2.70
CA ILE A 111 18.27 -7.21 4.14
C ILE A 111 19.39 -7.83 4.98
N SER A 112 19.76 -9.08 4.68
CA SER A 112 20.80 -9.80 5.45
C SER A 112 22.20 -9.20 5.27
N LYS A 113 22.47 -8.58 4.12
CA LYS A 113 23.76 -7.95 3.79
C LYS A 113 23.85 -6.48 4.19
N GLU A 114 22.70 -5.84 4.41
CA GLU A 114 22.64 -4.42 4.72
C GLU A 114 23.06 -4.13 6.16
N LYS A 115 23.94 -3.16 6.34
CA LYS A 115 24.48 -2.73 7.66
C LYS A 115 23.83 -1.45 8.16
N ASP A 116 23.31 -0.61 7.26
CA ASP A 116 22.65 0.63 7.63
C ASP A 116 21.25 0.35 8.18
N PRO A 117 20.95 0.71 9.45
CA PRO A 117 19.64 0.45 10.05
C PRO A 117 18.48 1.14 9.33
N PHE A 118 18.73 2.31 8.73
CA PHE A 118 17.71 3.05 8.00
C PHE A 118 17.35 2.36 6.69
N ILE A 119 18.35 1.95 5.91
CA ILE A 119 18.16 1.23 4.64
C ILE A 119 17.55 -0.14 4.93
N LYS A 120 18.02 -0.84 5.96
CA LYS A 120 17.47 -2.12 6.39
C LYS A 120 15.97 -2.02 6.69
N ARG A 121 15.55 -1.01 7.45
CA ARG A 121 14.13 -0.76 7.74
C ARG A 121 13.31 -0.50 6.48
N LYS A 122 13.87 0.18 5.48
CA LYS A 122 13.21 0.40 4.20
C LYS A 122 13.06 -0.89 3.40
N LEU A 123 14.08 -1.73 3.38
CA LEU A 123 14.02 -3.05 2.76
C LEU A 123 13.01 -3.98 3.47
N GLU A 124 12.90 -3.89 4.80
CA GLU A 124 11.87 -4.62 5.57
C GLU A 124 10.46 -4.15 5.22
N GLN A 125 10.24 -2.85 5.03
CA GLN A 125 8.95 -2.32 4.54
C GLN A 125 8.63 -2.82 3.14
N ARG A 126 9.62 -2.85 2.25
CA ARG A 126 9.50 -3.40 0.91
C ARG A 126 9.16 -4.90 0.92
N LEU A 127 9.85 -5.66 1.77
CA LEU A 127 9.57 -7.09 1.97
C LEU A 127 8.14 -7.32 2.45
N ALA A 128 7.66 -6.51 3.40
CA ALA A 128 6.29 -6.58 3.91
C ALA A 128 5.25 -6.29 2.81
N MET A 129 5.53 -5.37 1.90
CA MET A 129 4.67 -5.08 0.75
C MET A 129 4.62 -6.26 -0.24
N LEU A 130 5.74 -6.88 -0.53
CA LEU A 130 5.84 -8.00 -1.48
C LEU A 130 5.27 -9.31 -0.92
N SER A 131 5.54 -9.61 0.35
CA SER A 131 5.17 -10.88 0.99
C SER A 131 3.96 -10.79 1.90
N GLY A 132 3.43 -9.59 2.11
CA GLY A 132 2.40 -9.31 3.10
C GLY A 132 1.00 -9.68 2.65
N SER A 133 0.32 -10.46 3.49
CA SER A 133 -1.14 -10.54 3.44
C SER A 133 -1.73 -9.40 4.25
N VAL A 134 -2.71 -8.71 3.69
CA VAL A 134 -3.43 -7.64 4.40
C VAL A 134 -4.67 -8.23 5.08
N GLY A 135 -4.67 -8.23 6.41
CA GLY A 135 -5.87 -8.53 7.20
C GLY A 135 -6.82 -7.33 7.18
N ILE A 136 -8.08 -7.56 6.84
CA ILE A 136 -9.11 -6.52 6.82
C ILE A 136 -10.12 -6.79 7.91
N ILE A 137 -10.21 -5.89 8.90
CA ILE A 137 -11.24 -5.92 9.93
C ILE A 137 -12.33 -4.93 9.53
N LYS A 138 -13.51 -5.45 9.21
CA LYS A 138 -14.67 -4.61 8.88
C LYS A 138 -15.43 -4.28 10.15
N VAL A 139 -15.59 -2.99 10.43
CA VAL A 139 -16.33 -2.49 11.61
C VAL A 139 -17.61 -1.82 11.15
N GLY A 140 -18.74 -2.19 11.74
CA GLY A 140 -20.04 -1.59 11.48
C GLY A 140 -20.67 -1.04 12.77
N ALA A 141 -21.51 0.00 12.62
CA ALA A 141 -22.32 0.58 13.70
C ALA A 141 -23.55 1.28 13.13
N ASP A 142 -24.54 1.55 13.98
CA ASP A 142 -25.80 2.19 13.60
C ASP A 142 -25.66 3.72 13.45
N SER A 143 -24.61 4.32 14.03
CA SER A 143 -24.33 5.73 13.94
C SER A 143 -22.85 6.01 13.57
N LYS A 144 -22.59 7.22 12.99
CA LYS A 144 -21.23 7.64 12.66
C LYS A 144 -20.34 7.81 13.90
N VAL A 145 -20.92 8.23 15.02
CA VAL A 145 -20.19 8.44 16.29
C VAL A 145 -19.77 7.09 16.86
N GLU A 146 -20.68 6.14 16.93
CA GLU A 146 -20.41 4.78 17.38
C GLU A 146 -19.42 4.07 16.46
N LEU A 147 -19.55 4.26 15.15
CA LEU A 147 -18.60 3.69 14.19
C LEU A 147 -17.18 4.20 14.43
N LYS A 148 -17.04 5.49 14.71
CA LYS A 148 -15.74 6.09 15.01
C LYS A 148 -15.15 5.50 16.30
N GLU A 149 -15.93 5.44 17.36
CA GLU A 149 -15.51 4.89 18.64
C GLU A 149 -15.10 3.41 18.52
N LYS A 150 -15.86 2.58 17.78
CA LYS A 150 -15.50 1.20 17.51
C LYS A 150 -14.23 1.06 16.69
N LYS A 151 -14.03 1.93 15.69
CA LYS A 151 -12.78 1.97 14.92
C LYS A 151 -11.59 2.27 15.81
N ASP A 152 -11.69 3.30 16.64
CA ASP A 152 -10.62 3.72 17.53
C ASP A 152 -10.25 2.57 18.51
N ARG A 153 -11.23 1.87 19.08
CA ARG A 153 -10.98 0.68 19.92
C ARG A 153 -10.29 -0.47 19.18
N VAL A 154 -10.69 -0.74 17.95
CA VAL A 154 -10.06 -1.79 17.14
C VAL A 154 -8.61 -1.40 16.81
N GLU A 155 -8.36 -0.14 16.50
CA GLU A 155 -7.03 0.38 16.23
C GLU A 155 -6.13 0.25 17.47
N ASP A 156 -6.60 0.66 18.64
CA ASP A 156 -5.90 0.51 19.91
C ASP A 156 -5.56 -0.96 20.22
N ALA A 157 -6.49 -1.85 20.00
CA ALA A 157 -6.28 -3.29 20.19
C ALA A 157 -5.20 -3.82 19.23
N ILE A 158 -5.21 -3.39 17.96
CA ILE A 158 -4.19 -3.77 16.97
C ILE A 158 -2.79 -3.27 17.40
N TYR A 159 -2.68 -2.02 17.86
CA TYR A 159 -1.41 -1.49 18.34
C TYR A 159 -0.90 -2.21 19.59
N ALA A 160 -1.78 -2.52 20.53
CA ALA A 160 -1.44 -3.29 21.71
C ALA A 160 -0.93 -4.70 21.36
N VAL A 161 -1.59 -5.40 20.45
CA VAL A 161 -1.16 -6.72 19.98
C VAL A 161 0.17 -6.65 19.23
N LYS A 162 0.37 -5.65 18.36
CA LYS A 162 1.65 -5.45 17.66
C LYS A 162 2.80 -5.19 18.63
N ALA A 163 2.58 -4.39 19.65
CA ALA A 163 3.56 -4.13 20.70
C ALA A 163 3.87 -5.40 21.49
N ALA A 164 2.85 -6.15 21.90
CA ALA A 164 3.00 -7.41 22.62
C ALA A 164 3.78 -8.47 21.83
N LEU A 165 3.53 -8.59 20.52
CA LEU A 165 4.27 -9.50 19.64
C LEU A 165 5.74 -9.13 19.48
N LYS A 166 6.05 -7.83 19.53
CA LYS A 166 7.42 -7.33 19.34
C LYS A 166 8.24 -7.36 20.62
N GLU A 167 7.64 -6.98 21.76
CA GLU A 167 8.37 -6.70 23.00
C GLU A 167 7.94 -7.60 24.17
N GLY A 168 6.92 -8.44 23.98
CA GLY A 168 6.35 -9.30 25.00
C GLY A 168 5.29 -8.59 25.84
N ILE A 169 4.89 -9.24 26.93
CA ILE A 169 3.83 -8.78 27.83
C ILE A 169 4.30 -8.81 29.28
N VAL A 170 3.75 -7.92 30.07
CA VAL A 170 3.90 -7.90 31.55
C VAL A 170 2.51 -7.87 32.21
N SER A 171 2.46 -8.18 33.50
CA SER A 171 1.21 -8.11 34.26
C SER A 171 0.67 -6.68 34.32
N GLY A 172 -0.61 -6.50 34.02
CA GLY A 172 -1.27 -5.20 34.05
C GLY A 172 -1.67 -4.76 35.48
N GLY A 173 -2.46 -3.68 35.57
CA GLY A 173 -3.01 -3.20 36.84
C GLY A 173 -1.99 -2.72 37.87
N GLY A 174 -0.80 -2.30 37.45
CA GLY A 174 0.28 -1.86 38.33
C GLY A 174 1.11 -2.99 38.98
N ILE A 175 0.75 -4.26 38.75
CA ILE A 175 1.43 -5.43 39.29
C ILE A 175 2.88 -5.51 38.82
N ALA A 176 3.17 -5.14 37.56
CA ALA A 176 4.53 -5.12 37.04
C ALA A 176 5.44 -4.16 37.83
N LEU A 177 4.92 -3.00 38.19
CA LEU A 177 5.65 -2.01 39.01
C LEU A 177 5.84 -2.52 40.44
N LEU A 178 4.84 -3.16 41.02
CA LEU A 178 4.93 -3.76 42.34
C LEU A 178 5.99 -4.88 42.38
N ASN A 179 6.00 -5.76 41.38
CA ASN A 179 7.02 -6.82 41.29
C ASN A 179 8.42 -6.29 41.06
N ALA A 180 8.57 -5.18 40.35
CA ALA A 180 9.86 -4.54 40.11
C ALA A 180 10.39 -3.75 41.32
N SER A 181 9.54 -3.45 42.30
CA SER A 181 9.93 -2.75 43.56
C SER A 181 10.43 -3.66 44.68
N GLN A 182 10.31 -4.98 44.47
CA GLN A 182 10.84 -6.01 45.36
C GLN A 182 12.21 -6.49 44.90
#